data_80ebb85033a40451f5a93ae4bd4c1ccf
#
_entry.id   80ebb85033a40451f5a93ae4bd4c1ccf
#
_cell.length_a   1.000
_cell.length_b   1.000
_cell.length_c   1.000
_cell.angle_alpha   90.00
_cell.angle_beta   90.00
_cell.angle_gamma   90.00
#
_symmetry.space_group_name_H-M   'P 1'
#
loop_
_entity.id
_entity.type
_entity.pdbx_description
1 polymer ?
#
loop_
_entity_poly.entity_id
_entity_poly.type
_entity_poly.pdbx_seq_one_letter_code
_entity_poly.pdbx_strand_id
1 'polypeptide(L)'
;MKPTPPPHAPRPDAATLAAWDRDHVWHAFTQMLEYEPLLVERGEGAWLVDVDGNRYLDGSASMWCVVHGHRHGRLDAALAAQAAKVSHTTNLGLSNPTTVEFARRLVEVAPAGLEKVFFSGDGSSAVEAALKIAFQYWLQADPPREGRTRFVAIGEAYHGDTLGAVAVGGVDRFTSVFAPLTFEPIRLPSPGGTCPSTGRPAPSLGESLALLERVLEANTGRVAAMVMEPVLQAAAGIWIHPEGYLAGVRDLTRKHGVLLILDEVAVGFGRTGTMFACQREDVAPDFLCLAKGLTAGYLPMAATLTTAEVWKAFLGPYASRRTFFHGHSYGGNPLGAAVGLASLDVFRDEGVLEGLPEKIERLRAHVSRLADHPHVAEIRHLGMVAGIELAAGKTPRRAYPWQEQRGMKACLAARRHGALLRPLGDVVVLWPPLSISLDEIDRLCAAAEAGIREATAG
;
A
#
# COMPACT_ATOMS: atom_id res chain seq x y z
N MET A 1 -3.05 35.33 -30.51
CA MET A 1 -1.77 35.15 -29.84
C MET A 1 -2.05 34.67 -28.40
N LYS A 2 -1.57 33.49 -28.00
CA LYS A 2 -1.60 33.11 -26.59
C LYS A 2 -0.59 33.98 -25.85
N PRO A 3 -0.93 34.60 -24.69
CA PRO A 3 0.02 35.41 -23.95
C PRO A 3 1.22 34.52 -23.56
N THR A 4 2.43 34.99 -23.82
CA THR A 4 3.66 34.37 -23.34
C THR A 4 3.60 34.39 -21.81
N PRO A 5 3.79 33.26 -21.13
CA PRO A 5 3.80 33.27 -19.65
C PRO A 5 4.91 34.24 -19.18
N PRO A 6 4.68 34.98 -18.08
CA PRO A 6 5.71 35.84 -17.53
C PRO A 6 6.97 35.00 -17.22
N PRO A 7 8.16 35.58 -17.32
CA PRO A 7 9.39 34.88 -16.95
C PRO A 7 9.25 34.47 -15.47
N HIS A 8 9.44 33.17 -15.20
CA HIS A 8 9.50 32.69 -13.84
C HIS A 8 10.62 33.44 -13.09
N ALA A 9 10.31 33.89 -11.86
CA ALA A 9 11.36 34.40 -10.98
C ALA A 9 12.50 33.38 -10.90
N PRO A 10 13.77 33.81 -10.78
CA PRO A 10 14.88 32.89 -10.65
C PRO A 10 14.60 31.92 -9.48
N ARG A 11 14.79 30.64 -9.74
CA ARG A 11 14.56 29.59 -8.73
C ARG A 11 15.51 29.83 -7.54
N PRO A 12 15.03 29.73 -6.28
CA PRO A 12 15.88 29.79 -5.10
C PRO A 12 16.99 28.72 -5.18
N ASP A 13 18.14 29.00 -4.61
CA ASP A 13 19.22 28.02 -4.51
C ASP A 13 18.89 26.87 -3.54
N ALA A 14 19.66 25.79 -3.60
CA ALA A 14 19.44 24.60 -2.79
C ALA A 14 19.43 24.90 -1.28
N ALA A 15 20.30 25.80 -0.81
CA ALA A 15 20.38 26.15 0.61
C ALA A 15 19.11 26.88 1.08
N THR A 16 18.61 27.81 0.27
CA THR A 16 17.34 28.53 0.53
C THR A 16 16.16 27.55 0.54
N LEU A 17 16.08 26.64 -0.44
CA LEU A 17 15.01 25.64 -0.47
C LEU A 17 15.07 24.70 0.75
N ALA A 18 16.25 24.26 1.16
CA ALA A 18 16.44 23.42 2.35
C ALA A 18 16.08 24.16 3.64
N ALA A 19 16.34 25.47 3.71
CA ALA A 19 15.89 26.30 4.85
C ALA A 19 14.35 26.37 4.89
N TRP A 20 13.70 26.70 3.76
CA TRP A 20 12.26 26.76 3.69
C TRP A 20 11.58 25.41 3.96
N ASP A 21 12.19 24.30 3.55
CA ASP A 21 11.71 22.97 3.86
C ASP A 21 11.67 22.74 5.38
N ARG A 22 12.77 23.04 6.08
CA ARG A 22 12.81 22.94 7.55
C ARG A 22 11.83 23.87 8.25
N ASP A 23 11.66 25.08 7.74
CA ASP A 23 10.85 26.12 8.40
C ASP A 23 9.35 25.97 8.15
N HIS A 24 8.95 25.37 7.00
CA HIS A 24 7.56 25.42 6.56
C HIS A 24 6.93 24.07 6.21
N VAL A 25 7.71 22.99 6.03
CA VAL A 25 7.18 21.68 5.66
C VAL A 25 7.23 20.73 6.84
N TRP A 26 6.05 20.24 7.25
CA TRP A 26 5.96 19.17 8.25
C TRP A 26 5.92 17.82 7.57
N HIS A 27 7.02 17.08 7.61
CA HIS A 27 7.13 15.77 6.97
C HIS A 27 6.40 14.67 7.75
N ALA A 28 5.61 13.86 7.02
CA ALA A 28 4.90 12.72 7.59
C ALA A 28 5.87 11.67 8.16
N PHE A 29 5.52 11.07 9.30
CA PHE A 29 6.32 10.02 9.95
C PHE A 29 7.79 10.40 10.22
N THR A 30 8.07 11.68 10.45
CA THR A 30 9.44 12.20 10.54
C THR A 30 9.63 12.96 11.86
N GLN A 31 10.73 12.68 12.59
CA GLN A 31 11.17 13.51 13.69
C GLN A 31 11.93 14.72 13.11
N MET A 32 11.26 15.88 13.12
CA MET A 32 11.75 17.08 12.42
C MET A 32 13.07 17.64 13.00
N LEU A 33 13.39 17.37 14.27
CA LEU A 33 14.67 17.78 14.87
C LEU A 33 15.87 17.00 14.33
N GLU A 34 15.66 15.80 13.82
CA GLU A 34 16.69 14.90 13.30
C GLU A 34 16.66 14.80 11.77
N TYR A 35 15.77 15.59 11.14
CA TYR A 35 15.55 15.54 9.70
C TYR A 35 16.57 16.38 8.92
N GLU A 36 17.17 15.78 7.91
CA GLU A 36 18.00 16.47 6.93
C GLU A 36 17.29 16.46 5.56
N PRO A 37 16.98 17.64 4.99
CA PRO A 37 16.31 17.73 3.70
C PRO A 37 17.11 17.05 2.58
N LEU A 38 16.44 16.20 1.80
CA LEU A 38 16.92 15.74 0.50
C LEU A 38 15.96 16.24 -0.57
N LEU A 39 16.38 17.24 -1.31
CA LEU A 39 15.55 17.93 -2.29
C LEU A 39 15.65 17.23 -3.65
N VAL A 40 14.66 16.37 -3.96
CA VAL A 40 14.56 15.70 -5.26
C VAL A 40 14.02 16.67 -6.30
N GLU A 41 14.75 16.86 -7.39
CA GLU A 41 14.38 17.77 -8.49
C GLU A 41 13.70 17.05 -9.65
N ARG A 42 14.20 15.86 -10.02
CA ARG A 42 13.67 15.10 -11.15
C ARG A 42 13.80 13.60 -10.95
N GLY A 43 13.06 12.83 -11.73
CA GLY A 43 13.12 11.38 -11.77
C GLY A 43 13.15 10.86 -13.20
N GLU A 44 13.75 9.68 -13.43
CA GLU A 44 13.81 9.01 -14.72
C GLU A 44 13.95 7.49 -14.49
N GLY A 45 13.02 6.71 -15.01
CA GLY A 45 13.00 5.27 -14.76
C GLY A 45 13.01 4.95 -13.26
N ALA A 46 13.96 4.15 -12.79
CA ALA A 46 14.12 3.83 -11.38
C ALA A 46 14.98 4.85 -10.59
N TRP A 47 15.35 5.98 -11.20
CA TRP A 47 16.28 6.94 -10.62
C TRP A 47 15.60 8.23 -10.19
N LEU A 48 16.05 8.76 -9.06
CA LEU A 48 15.79 10.11 -8.58
C LEU A 48 17.08 10.92 -8.61
N VAL A 49 16.97 12.22 -8.89
CA VAL A 49 18.10 13.16 -8.92
C VAL A 49 17.77 14.34 -8.03
N ASP A 50 18.67 14.66 -7.11
CA ASP A 50 18.53 15.81 -6.23
C ASP A 50 18.94 17.13 -6.92
N VAL A 51 18.74 18.23 -6.22
CA VAL A 51 19.05 19.59 -6.71
C VAL A 51 20.53 19.82 -6.95
N ASP A 52 21.42 19.02 -6.38
CA ASP A 52 22.87 19.05 -6.55
C ASP A 52 23.34 18.13 -7.68
N GLY A 53 22.42 17.39 -8.31
CA GLY A 53 22.69 16.50 -9.43
C GLY A 53 23.09 15.07 -9.02
N ASN A 54 23.09 14.74 -7.75
CA ASN A 54 23.35 13.37 -7.30
C ASN A 54 22.20 12.44 -7.69
N ARG A 55 22.55 11.22 -8.09
CA ARG A 55 21.60 10.21 -8.57
C ARG A 55 21.45 9.07 -7.58
N TYR A 56 20.21 8.66 -7.35
CA TYR A 56 19.86 7.58 -6.43
C TYR A 56 18.86 6.63 -7.07
N LEU A 57 19.06 5.32 -6.95
CA LEU A 57 18.03 4.34 -7.22
C LEU A 57 16.90 4.49 -6.19
N ASP A 58 15.66 4.60 -6.66
CA ASP A 58 14.48 4.66 -5.80
C ASP A 58 14.11 3.26 -5.31
N GLY A 59 14.81 2.78 -4.29
CA GLY A 59 14.58 1.47 -3.71
C GLY A 59 13.33 1.38 -2.83
N SER A 60 12.56 2.47 -2.72
CA SER A 60 11.28 2.53 -2.01
C SER A 60 10.08 2.87 -2.91
N ALA A 61 10.28 3.00 -4.22
CA ALA A 61 9.27 3.39 -5.19
C ALA A 61 8.44 4.61 -4.73
N SER A 62 9.16 5.65 -4.20
CA SER A 62 8.55 6.87 -3.65
C SER A 62 7.38 6.55 -2.70
N MET A 63 7.62 5.73 -1.71
CA MET A 63 6.64 5.23 -0.75
C MET A 63 5.63 4.25 -1.34
N TRP A 64 6.16 3.27 -2.13
CA TRP A 64 5.41 2.13 -2.68
C TRP A 64 4.40 2.49 -3.77
N CYS A 65 4.48 3.70 -4.33
CA CYS A 65 3.54 4.22 -5.30
C CYS A 65 3.96 4.00 -6.75
N VAL A 66 5.26 4.18 -7.05
CA VAL A 66 5.78 4.18 -8.42
C VAL A 66 5.89 2.74 -8.95
N VAL A 67 5.19 2.48 -10.06
CA VAL A 67 5.12 1.14 -10.68
C VAL A 67 6.04 1.07 -11.90
N HIS A 68 5.79 1.95 -12.89
CA HIS A 68 6.47 1.93 -14.20
C HIS A 68 7.70 2.83 -14.24
N GLY A 69 8.22 3.26 -13.09
CA GLY A 69 9.29 4.24 -13.00
C GLY A 69 8.81 5.68 -13.12
N HIS A 70 9.74 6.60 -12.87
CA HIS A 70 9.50 8.03 -12.96
C HIS A 70 9.46 8.48 -14.43
N ARG A 71 8.52 9.35 -14.77
CA ARG A 71 8.38 9.96 -16.09
C ARG A 71 8.24 8.95 -17.25
N HIS A 72 7.34 8.00 -17.08
CA HIS A 72 7.01 7.07 -18.15
C HIS A 72 6.27 7.82 -19.28
N GLY A 73 6.83 7.79 -20.52
CA GLY A 73 6.36 8.64 -21.62
C GLY A 73 4.87 8.49 -21.96
N ARG A 74 4.31 7.27 -21.87
CA ARG A 74 2.86 7.04 -22.11
C ARG A 74 1.99 7.66 -21.04
N LEU A 75 2.41 7.60 -19.77
CA LEU A 75 1.68 8.17 -18.64
C LEU A 75 1.75 9.70 -18.68
N ASP A 76 2.94 10.28 -18.95
CA ASP A 76 3.14 11.72 -19.16
C ASP A 76 2.21 12.24 -20.27
N ALA A 77 2.15 11.53 -21.40
CA ALA A 77 1.31 11.91 -22.55
C ALA A 77 -0.18 11.83 -22.23
N ALA A 78 -0.63 10.78 -21.52
CA ALA A 78 -2.02 10.62 -21.11
C ALA A 78 -2.47 11.73 -20.16
N LEU A 79 -1.63 12.09 -19.18
CA LEU A 79 -1.88 13.20 -18.26
C LEU A 79 -2.02 14.52 -19.01
N ALA A 80 -1.07 14.85 -19.89
CA ALA A 80 -1.07 16.07 -20.68
C ALA A 80 -2.30 16.17 -21.61
N ALA A 81 -2.65 15.06 -22.27
CA ALA A 81 -3.81 15.01 -23.16
C ALA A 81 -5.12 15.19 -22.41
N GLN A 82 -5.26 14.64 -21.21
CA GLN A 82 -6.45 14.81 -20.38
C GLN A 82 -6.53 16.24 -19.81
N ALA A 83 -5.42 16.81 -19.37
CA ALA A 83 -5.36 18.19 -18.86
C ALA A 83 -5.77 19.22 -19.93
N ALA A 84 -5.50 18.94 -21.20
CA ALA A 84 -5.94 19.78 -22.33
C ALA A 84 -7.45 19.69 -22.60
N LYS A 85 -8.16 18.69 -22.09
CA LYS A 85 -9.62 18.52 -22.24
C LYS A 85 -10.37 19.09 -21.05
N VAL A 86 -10.16 18.53 -19.90
CA VAL A 86 -10.74 18.96 -18.62
C VAL A 86 -9.87 18.45 -17.46
N SER A 87 -9.50 19.32 -16.56
CA SER A 87 -8.65 18.99 -15.40
C SER A 87 -9.43 18.23 -14.32
N HIS A 88 -10.67 18.65 -14.05
CA HIS A 88 -11.52 18.01 -13.05
C HIS A 88 -13.00 18.15 -13.39
N THR A 89 -13.75 17.08 -13.09
CA THR A 89 -15.21 17.06 -12.97
C THR A 89 -15.57 16.05 -11.89
N THR A 90 -16.54 16.39 -11.06
CA THR A 90 -16.96 15.57 -9.93
C THR A 90 -17.77 14.33 -10.39
N ASN A 91 -17.71 13.24 -9.60
CA ASN A 91 -18.63 12.12 -9.73
C ASN A 91 -19.89 12.26 -8.85
N LEU A 92 -20.12 13.43 -8.22
CA LEU A 92 -21.35 13.70 -7.48
C LEU A 92 -22.48 14.05 -8.46
N GLY A 93 -23.12 13.02 -9.02
CA GLY A 93 -24.21 13.17 -9.99
C GLY A 93 -23.79 13.56 -11.40
N LEU A 94 -22.49 13.74 -11.64
CA LEU A 94 -21.89 13.90 -12.98
C LEU A 94 -21.01 12.71 -13.30
N SER A 95 -20.55 12.62 -14.53
CA SER A 95 -19.62 11.61 -14.98
C SER A 95 -18.78 12.14 -16.14
N ASN A 96 -17.67 11.47 -16.45
CA ASN A 96 -16.86 11.75 -17.63
C ASN A 96 -16.39 10.45 -18.31
N PRO A 97 -16.18 10.46 -19.63
CA PRO A 97 -15.82 9.26 -20.38
C PRO A 97 -14.57 8.55 -19.85
N THR A 98 -13.53 9.31 -19.47
CA THR A 98 -12.25 8.77 -19.02
C THR A 98 -12.41 7.96 -17.71
N THR A 99 -13.16 8.49 -16.74
CA THR A 99 -13.40 7.78 -15.46
C THR A 99 -14.32 6.57 -15.65
N VAL A 100 -15.33 6.66 -16.53
CA VAL A 100 -16.20 5.52 -16.86
C VAL A 100 -15.40 4.38 -17.49
N GLU A 101 -14.54 4.70 -18.46
CA GLU A 101 -13.67 3.72 -19.11
C GLU A 101 -12.70 3.10 -18.12
N PHE A 102 -12.09 3.91 -17.24
CA PHE A 102 -11.18 3.42 -16.21
C PHE A 102 -11.88 2.46 -15.24
N ALA A 103 -13.09 2.80 -14.79
CA ALA A 103 -13.88 1.91 -13.92
C ALA A 103 -14.13 0.56 -14.61
N ARG A 104 -14.54 0.57 -15.90
CA ARG A 104 -14.73 -0.65 -16.69
C ARG A 104 -13.45 -1.49 -16.77
N ARG A 105 -12.31 -0.87 -17.08
CA ARG A 105 -11.01 -1.54 -17.20
C ARG A 105 -10.53 -2.10 -15.87
N LEU A 106 -10.79 -1.42 -14.75
CA LEU A 106 -10.50 -1.97 -13.42
C LEU A 106 -11.32 -3.22 -13.12
N VAL A 107 -12.61 -3.23 -13.47
CA VAL A 107 -13.45 -4.41 -13.29
C VAL A 107 -12.95 -5.59 -14.15
N GLU A 108 -12.45 -5.34 -15.36
CA GLU A 108 -11.91 -6.38 -16.25
C GLU A 108 -10.66 -7.07 -15.71
N VAL A 109 -9.79 -6.36 -14.99
CA VAL A 109 -8.56 -6.92 -14.43
C VAL A 109 -8.71 -7.41 -12.99
N ALA A 110 -9.79 -7.01 -12.30
CA ALA A 110 -10.07 -7.39 -10.92
C ALA A 110 -10.49 -8.87 -10.81
N PRO A 111 -10.40 -9.47 -9.62
CA PRO A 111 -10.99 -10.77 -9.35
C PRO A 111 -12.48 -10.82 -9.71
N ALA A 112 -12.92 -11.97 -10.23
CA ALA A 112 -14.30 -12.15 -10.69
C ALA A 112 -15.34 -11.84 -9.60
N GLY A 113 -16.45 -11.21 -9.99
CA GLY A 113 -17.54 -10.82 -9.09
C GLY A 113 -17.44 -9.40 -8.53
N LEU A 114 -16.33 -8.71 -8.69
CA LEU A 114 -16.19 -7.29 -8.39
C LEU A 114 -16.65 -6.47 -9.61
N GLU A 115 -17.79 -5.79 -9.51
CA GLU A 115 -18.45 -5.17 -10.66
C GLU A 115 -18.69 -3.66 -10.51
N LYS A 116 -18.50 -3.12 -9.33
CA LYS A 116 -18.77 -1.71 -9.00
C LYS A 116 -17.53 -1.05 -8.43
N VAL A 117 -17.27 0.16 -8.85
CA VAL A 117 -16.11 0.96 -8.44
C VAL A 117 -16.58 2.24 -7.78
N PHE A 118 -16.16 2.43 -6.54
CA PHE A 118 -16.32 3.69 -5.81
C PHE A 118 -14.95 4.36 -5.71
N PHE A 119 -14.80 5.56 -6.28
CA PHE A 119 -13.53 6.29 -6.28
C PHE A 119 -13.40 7.21 -5.06
N SER A 120 -12.19 7.26 -4.48
CA SER A 120 -11.80 8.15 -3.40
C SER A 120 -10.42 8.78 -3.67
N GLY A 121 -9.87 9.55 -2.72
CA GLY A 121 -8.65 10.33 -2.92
C GLY A 121 -7.36 9.57 -2.63
N ASP A 122 -7.39 8.66 -1.67
CA ASP A 122 -6.22 7.93 -1.15
C ASP A 122 -6.62 6.56 -0.57
N GLY A 123 -5.63 5.72 -0.23
CA GLY A 123 -5.86 4.36 0.25
C GLY A 123 -6.65 4.29 1.55
N SER A 124 -6.38 5.20 2.48
CA SER A 124 -7.12 5.29 3.74
C SER A 124 -8.61 5.54 3.51
N SER A 125 -8.91 6.46 2.59
CA SER A 125 -10.28 6.77 2.16
C SER A 125 -10.97 5.63 1.44
N ALA A 126 -10.23 4.77 0.72
CA ALA A 126 -10.79 3.56 0.12
C ALA A 126 -11.21 2.55 1.19
N VAL A 127 -10.38 2.35 2.20
CA VAL A 127 -10.70 1.47 3.34
C VAL A 127 -11.88 2.05 4.14
N GLU A 128 -11.92 3.35 4.42
CA GLU A 128 -13.07 4.02 5.05
C GLU A 128 -14.37 3.79 4.28
N ALA A 129 -14.33 3.92 2.96
CA ALA A 129 -15.48 3.67 2.11
C ALA A 129 -15.94 2.21 2.23
N ALA A 130 -15.00 1.24 2.18
CA ALA A 130 -15.31 -0.18 2.31
C ALA A 130 -15.97 -0.50 3.66
N LEU A 131 -15.43 0.02 4.77
CA LEU A 131 -15.98 -0.15 6.12
C LEU A 131 -17.42 0.39 6.20
N LYS A 132 -17.63 1.62 5.73
CA LYS A 132 -18.94 2.28 5.75
C LYS A 132 -19.95 1.59 4.84
N ILE A 133 -19.55 1.17 3.64
CA ILE A 133 -20.41 0.42 2.72
C ILE A 133 -20.78 -0.93 3.35
N ALA A 134 -19.83 -1.68 3.91
CA ALA A 134 -20.08 -2.96 4.55
C ALA A 134 -21.05 -2.82 5.74
N PHE A 135 -20.88 -1.79 6.56
CA PHE A 135 -21.80 -1.51 7.68
C PHE A 135 -23.21 -1.18 7.19
N GLN A 136 -23.34 -0.22 6.26
CA GLN A 136 -24.63 0.22 5.72
C GLN A 136 -25.32 -0.89 4.91
N TYR A 137 -24.57 -1.74 4.21
CA TYR A 137 -25.11 -2.91 3.52
C TYR A 137 -25.98 -3.78 4.43
N TRP A 138 -25.49 -4.11 5.62
CA TRP A 138 -26.23 -4.97 6.55
C TRP A 138 -27.51 -4.33 7.09
N LEU A 139 -27.54 -3.01 7.24
CA LEU A 139 -28.74 -2.28 7.61
C LEU A 139 -29.80 -2.26 6.49
N GLN A 140 -29.35 -2.40 5.24
CA GLN A 140 -30.18 -2.28 4.04
C GLN A 140 -30.38 -3.62 3.29
N ALA A 141 -29.75 -4.69 3.74
CA ALA A 141 -29.93 -6.03 3.18
C ALA A 141 -31.40 -6.47 3.31
N ASP A 142 -31.81 -7.43 2.51
CA ASP A 142 -33.14 -8.01 2.57
C ASP A 142 -33.07 -9.50 2.96
N PRO A 143 -33.50 -9.87 4.19
CA PRO A 143 -33.94 -9.01 5.29
C PRO A 143 -32.78 -8.23 5.94
N PRO A 144 -33.07 -7.07 6.59
CA PRO A 144 -32.07 -6.31 7.32
C PRO A 144 -31.40 -7.12 8.43
N ARG A 145 -30.11 -6.88 8.67
CA ARG A 145 -29.30 -7.57 9.71
C ARG A 145 -28.59 -6.55 10.59
N GLU A 146 -29.35 -5.75 11.30
CA GLU A 146 -28.88 -4.59 12.09
C GLU A 146 -27.87 -4.96 13.21
N GLY A 147 -27.83 -6.23 13.64
CA GLY A 147 -26.85 -6.70 14.62
C GLY A 147 -25.40 -6.77 14.12
N ARG A 148 -25.18 -6.71 12.79
CA ARG A 148 -23.85 -6.82 12.19
C ARG A 148 -23.12 -5.47 12.20
N THR A 149 -22.54 -5.13 13.33
CA THR A 149 -21.91 -3.82 13.58
C THR A 149 -20.42 -3.90 13.90
N ARG A 150 -19.88 -5.10 14.12
CA ARG A 150 -18.47 -5.29 14.49
C ARG A 150 -17.60 -5.62 13.28
N PHE A 151 -16.33 -5.23 13.35
CA PHE A 151 -15.31 -5.62 12.40
C PHE A 151 -14.30 -6.57 13.03
N VAL A 152 -13.78 -7.51 12.23
CA VAL A 152 -12.61 -8.33 12.58
C VAL A 152 -11.41 -7.74 11.85
N ALA A 153 -10.31 -7.55 12.55
CA ALA A 153 -9.05 -7.05 11.99
C ALA A 153 -7.86 -7.88 12.48
N ILE A 154 -6.74 -7.81 11.79
CA ILE A 154 -5.49 -8.50 12.15
C ILE A 154 -4.59 -7.52 12.90
N GLY A 155 -3.90 -7.98 13.95
CA GLY A 155 -2.85 -7.22 14.63
C GLY A 155 -1.71 -6.86 13.69
N GLU A 156 -1.01 -5.77 13.99
CA GLU A 156 0.10 -5.25 13.17
C GLU A 156 -0.28 -4.86 11.72
N ALA A 157 -1.57 -4.80 11.38
CA ALA A 157 -2.03 -4.32 10.09
C ALA A 157 -1.94 -2.78 10.00
N TYR A 158 -1.78 -2.28 8.77
CA TYR A 158 -1.83 -0.85 8.49
C TYR A 158 -2.76 -0.58 7.31
N HIS A 159 -3.80 0.19 7.56
CA HIS A 159 -4.85 0.50 6.57
C HIS A 159 -4.95 2.00 6.26
N GLY A 160 -4.04 2.80 6.81
CA GLY A 160 -4.00 4.26 6.64
C GLY A 160 -4.29 5.01 7.94
N ASP A 161 -4.38 6.35 7.85
CA ASP A 161 -4.33 7.25 9.01
C ASP A 161 -5.64 8.01 9.26
N THR A 162 -6.72 7.70 8.53
CA THR A 162 -8.07 8.16 8.90
C THR A 162 -8.60 7.37 10.08
N LEU A 163 -9.51 7.92 10.88
CA LEU A 163 -9.92 7.29 12.16
C LEU A 163 -10.46 5.87 12.02
N GLY A 164 -11.25 5.59 10.98
CA GLY A 164 -11.74 4.22 10.75
C GLY A 164 -10.63 3.28 10.27
N ALA A 165 -9.72 3.73 9.42
CA ALA A 165 -8.56 2.95 9.00
C ALA A 165 -7.61 2.68 10.18
N VAL A 166 -7.34 3.69 11.04
CA VAL A 166 -6.60 3.54 12.30
C VAL A 166 -7.28 2.54 13.25
N ALA A 167 -8.62 2.58 13.36
CA ALA A 167 -9.36 1.66 14.20
C ALA A 167 -9.13 0.19 13.85
N VAL A 168 -9.13 -0.14 12.54
CA VAL A 168 -8.86 -1.51 12.06
C VAL A 168 -7.36 -1.78 11.85
N GLY A 169 -6.50 -0.77 11.90
CA GLY A 169 -5.05 -0.91 11.94
C GLY A 169 -4.57 -1.53 13.26
N GLY A 170 -3.37 -2.08 13.32
CA GLY A 170 -2.86 -2.82 14.49
C GLY A 170 -1.41 -2.55 14.84
N VAL A 171 -0.73 -1.64 14.15
CA VAL A 171 0.65 -1.23 14.48
C VAL A 171 0.61 -0.23 15.63
N ASP A 172 0.83 -0.69 16.86
CA ASP A 172 0.68 0.10 18.09
C ASP A 172 1.33 1.49 18.03
N ARG A 173 2.54 1.59 17.51
CA ARG A 173 3.27 2.88 17.40
C ARG A 173 2.56 3.91 16.51
N PHE A 174 1.62 3.49 15.65
CA PHE A 174 0.85 4.39 14.77
C PHE A 174 -0.55 4.63 15.31
N THR A 175 -1.11 3.71 16.09
CA THR A 175 -2.54 3.68 16.42
C THR A 175 -2.83 4.01 17.89
N SER A 176 -1.94 3.66 18.83
CA SER A 176 -2.22 3.73 20.27
C SER A 176 -2.58 5.13 20.78
N VAL A 177 -1.92 6.17 20.28
CA VAL A 177 -2.22 7.58 20.67
C VAL A 177 -3.64 7.99 20.28
N PHE A 178 -4.17 7.41 19.21
CA PHE A 178 -5.51 7.75 18.66
C PHE A 178 -6.61 6.81 19.15
N ALA A 179 -6.30 5.81 19.99
CA ALA A 179 -7.29 4.86 20.51
C ALA A 179 -8.56 5.50 21.09
N PRO A 180 -8.49 6.64 21.83
CA PRO A 180 -9.70 7.30 22.35
C PRO A 180 -10.64 7.85 21.26
N LEU A 181 -10.18 8.00 20.02
CA LEU A 181 -10.95 8.55 18.91
C LEU A 181 -11.52 7.47 17.97
N THR A 182 -11.22 6.18 18.22
CA THR A 182 -11.53 5.08 17.31
C THR A 182 -12.55 4.12 17.90
N PHE A 183 -13.21 3.33 17.05
CA PHE A 183 -13.99 2.19 17.49
C PHE A 183 -13.08 0.96 17.69
N GLU A 184 -13.52 0.01 18.51
CA GLU A 184 -12.77 -1.20 18.84
C GLU A 184 -13.18 -2.38 17.93
N PRO A 185 -12.28 -2.89 17.04
CA PRO A 185 -12.52 -4.12 16.29
C PRO A 185 -12.24 -5.36 17.16
N ILE A 186 -12.70 -6.53 16.70
CA ILE A 186 -12.23 -7.82 17.21
C ILE A 186 -10.88 -8.09 16.55
N ARG A 187 -9.80 -8.05 17.34
CA ARG A 187 -8.44 -8.15 16.82
C ARG A 187 -7.89 -9.56 16.97
N LEU A 188 -7.44 -10.14 15.85
CA LEU A 188 -6.72 -11.41 15.80
C LEU A 188 -5.21 -11.17 15.78
N PRO A 189 -4.39 -12.07 16.30
CA PRO A 189 -2.92 -12.01 16.08
C PRO A 189 -2.61 -12.04 14.58
N SER A 190 -1.50 -11.41 14.19
CA SER A 190 -0.98 -11.56 12.83
C SER A 190 -0.64 -13.04 12.55
N PRO A 191 -0.97 -13.56 11.36
CA PRO A 191 -0.56 -14.90 10.94
C PRO A 191 0.90 -14.98 10.48
N GLY A 192 1.59 -13.81 10.36
CA GLY A 192 2.99 -13.71 9.96
C GLY A 192 3.85 -12.99 11.00
N GLY A 193 5.17 -13.18 10.89
CA GLY A 193 6.14 -12.47 11.73
C GLY A 193 6.23 -12.93 13.18
N THR A 194 6.85 -12.07 13.99
CA THR A 194 6.99 -12.25 15.44
C THR A 194 6.43 -11.03 16.13
N CYS A 195 5.46 -11.21 17.00
CA CYS A 195 4.82 -10.09 17.73
C CYS A 195 5.87 -9.25 18.48
N PRO A 196 6.01 -7.96 18.19
CA PRO A 196 7.06 -7.13 18.79
C PRO A 196 6.93 -6.97 20.29
N SER A 197 5.70 -6.88 20.81
CA SER A 197 5.43 -6.64 22.22
C SER A 197 5.64 -7.88 23.10
N THR A 198 5.48 -9.07 22.56
CA THR A 198 5.55 -10.34 23.33
C THR A 198 6.74 -11.22 22.93
N GLY A 199 7.38 -10.96 21.79
CA GLY A 199 8.42 -11.81 21.21
C GLY A 199 7.91 -13.19 20.76
N ARG A 200 6.58 -13.40 20.73
CA ARG A 200 6.00 -14.68 20.30
C ARG A 200 5.94 -14.77 18.79
N PRO A 201 6.36 -15.90 18.20
CA PRO A 201 6.17 -16.14 16.78
C PRO A 201 4.68 -16.16 16.43
N ALA A 202 4.36 -15.91 15.15
CA ALA A 202 3.00 -16.04 14.64
C ALA A 202 2.46 -17.46 14.92
N PRO A 203 1.14 -17.59 15.13
CA PRO A 203 0.50 -18.90 15.18
C PRO A 203 0.68 -19.64 13.85
N SER A 204 0.66 -20.95 13.87
CA SER A 204 0.62 -21.77 12.65
C SER A 204 -0.63 -21.46 11.82
N LEU A 205 -0.64 -21.84 10.55
CA LEU A 205 -1.81 -21.71 9.67
C LEU A 205 -3.07 -22.28 10.31
N GLY A 206 -3.00 -23.52 10.83
CA GLY A 206 -4.14 -24.18 11.46
C GLY A 206 -4.64 -23.45 12.73
N GLU A 207 -3.72 -22.99 13.58
CA GLU A 207 -4.07 -22.24 14.79
C GLU A 207 -4.70 -20.88 14.46
N SER A 208 -4.18 -20.19 13.45
CA SER A 208 -4.70 -18.90 12.98
C SER A 208 -6.13 -19.04 12.44
N LEU A 209 -6.39 -20.04 11.59
CA LEU A 209 -7.72 -20.29 11.04
C LEU A 209 -8.69 -20.78 12.11
N ALA A 210 -8.27 -21.68 13.00
CA ALA A 210 -9.11 -22.13 14.12
C ALA A 210 -9.47 -21.00 15.10
N LEU A 211 -8.55 -20.02 15.29
CA LEU A 211 -8.86 -18.85 16.10
C LEU A 211 -9.90 -17.95 15.42
N LEU A 212 -9.74 -17.69 14.11
CA LEU A 212 -10.74 -16.94 13.34
C LEU A 212 -12.10 -17.61 13.40
N GLU A 213 -12.17 -18.92 13.19
CA GLU A 213 -13.44 -19.67 13.24
C GLU A 213 -14.12 -19.52 14.60
N ARG A 214 -13.41 -19.74 15.71
CA ARG A 214 -13.96 -19.53 17.07
C ARG A 214 -14.46 -18.10 17.28
N VAL A 215 -13.76 -17.10 16.77
CA VAL A 215 -14.19 -15.69 16.88
C VAL A 215 -15.47 -15.45 16.09
N LEU A 216 -15.58 -15.99 14.87
CA LEU A 216 -16.78 -15.86 14.05
C LEU A 216 -17.98 -16.59 14.67
N GLU A 217 -17.79 -17.78 15.23
CA GLU A 217 -18.81 -18.53 15.96
C GLU A 217 -19.32 -17.77 17.19
N ALA A 218 -18.40 -17.28 18.03
CA ALA A 218 -18.74 -16.53 19.24
C ALA A 218 -19.43 -15.18 18.94
N ASN A 219 -19.31 -14.68 17.72
CA ASN A 219 -19.90 -13.42 17.27
C ASN A 219 -20.88 -13.62 16.09
N THR A 220 -21.53 -14.79 16.01
CA THR A 220 -22.51 -15.09 14.98
C THR A 220 -23.55 -13.98 14.88
N GLY A 221 -23.79 -13.47 13.65
CA GLY A 221 -24.75 -12.39 13.39
C GLY A 221 -24.30 -10.99 13.86
N ARG A 222 -23.09 -10.83 14.39
CA ARG A 222 -22.58 -9.54 14.91
C ARG A 222 -21.44 -8.94 14.07
N VAL A 223 -20.72 -9.76 13.31
CA VAL A 223 -19.59 -9.30 12.47
C VAL A 223 -20.11 -8.82 11.11
N ALA A 224 -19.81 -7.58 10.77
CA ALA A 224 -20.10 -6.98 9.47
C ALA A 224 -19.09 -7.42 8.40
N ALA A 225 -17.82 -7.26 8.71
CA ALA A 225 -16.74 -7.62 7.78
C ALA A 225 -15.44 -7.97 8.53
N MET A 226 -14.59 -8.73 7.86
CA MET A 226 -13.18 -8.88 8.18
C MET A 226 -12.36 -8.02 7.23
N VAL A 227 -11.35 -7.31 7.77
CA VAL A 227 -10.43 -6.43 7.01
C VAL A 227 -9.02 -6.97 7.16
N MET A 228 -8.28 -7.07 6.05
CA MET A 228 -6.88 -7.49 6.07
C MET A 228 -6.10 -7.05 4.83
N GLU A 229 -4.79 -6.92 4.97
CA GLU A 229 -3.85 -6.92 3.86
C GLU A 229 -3.70 -8.38 3.37
N PRO A 230 -3.86 -8.70 2.07
CA PRO A 230 -3.68 -10.08 1.60
C PRO A 230 -2.20 -10.45 1.49
N VAL A 231 -1.88 -11.68 1.76
CA VAL A 231 -0.59 -12.40 1.65
C VAL A 231 0.60 -11.80 2.39
N LEU A 232 0.63 -10.50 2.66
CA LEU A 232 1.66 -9.87 3.50
C LEU A 232 1.15 -8.58 4.15
N GLN A 233 1.63 -8.29 5.34
CA GLN A 233 1.46 -7.01 6.05
C GLN A 233 2.69 -6.14 5.81
N ALA A 234 2.52 -5.10 4.99
CA ALA A 234 3.65 -4.32 4.52
C ALA A 234 4.28 -3.47 5.64
N ALA A 235 3.49 -2.65 6.33
CA ALA A 235 3.98 -1.71 7.33
C ALA A 235 4.44 -2.37 8.65
N ALA A 236 4.04 -3.62 8.90
CA ALA A 236 4.54 -4.42 10.02
C ALA A 236 6.03 -4.79 9.89
N GLY A 237 6.62 -4.60 8.72
CA GLY A 237 8.00 -5.02 8.41
C GLY A 237 8.04 -6.14 7.38
N ILE A 238 7.13 -6.12 6.42
CA ILE A 238 7.00 -7.12 5.35
C ILE A 238 6.72 -8.52 5.93
N TRP A 239 5.70 -8.62 6.77
CA TRP A 239 5.32 -9.91 7.36
C TRP A 239 4.50 -10.73 6.37
N ILE A 240 5.04 -11.86 5.93
CA ILE A 240 4.42 -12.74 4.94
C ILE A 240 3.49 -13.70 5.67
N HIS A 241 2.26 -13.82 5.18
CA HIS A 241 1.30 -14.79 5.69
C HIS A 241 1.65 -16.21 5.22
N PRO A 242 1.32 -17.24 6.00
CA PRO A 242 1.43 -18.62 5.55
C PRO A 242 0.58 -18.85 4.30
N GLU A 243 1.10 -19.61 3.34
CA GLU A 243 0.35 -20.02 2.15
C GLU A 243 -0.94 -20.76 2.56
N GLY A 244 -2.05 -20.44 1.89
CA GLY A 244 -3.39 -20.95 2.20
C GLY A 244 -4.14 -20.19 3.30
N TYR A 245 -3.51 -19.21 3.97
CA TYR A 245 -4.19 -18.43 4.99
C TYR A 245 -5.32 -17.56 4.41
N LEU A 246 -5.06 -16.87 3.31
CA LEU A 246 -6.05 -16.01 2.67
C LEU A 246 -7.24 -16.83 2.14
N ALA A 247 -6.98 -17.98 1.52
CA ALA A 247 -8.01 -18.91 1.06
C ALA A 247 -8.86 -19.42 2.23
N GLY A 248 -8.22 -19.86 3.32
CA GLY A 248 -8.92 -20.29 4.54
C GLY A 248 -9.76 -19.18 5.17
N VAL A 249 -9.27 -17.94 5.20
CA VAL A 249 -10.04 -16.77 5.65
C VAL A 249 -11.27 -16.57 4.76
N ARG A 250 -11.13 -16.69 3.43
CA ARG A 250 -12.26 -16.55 2.51
C ARG A 250 -13.32 -17.61 2.75
N ASP A 251 -12.93 -18.85 2.94
CA ASP A 251 -13.85 -19.97 3.22
C ASP A 251 -14.61 -19.74 4.53
N LEU A 252 -13.91 -19.34 5.59
CA LEU A 252 -14.53 -19.05 6.89
C LEU A 252 -15.47 -17.84 6.83
N THR A 253 -15.08 -16.76 6.16
CA THR A 253 -15.94 -15.58 6.02
C THR A 253 -17.22 -15.91 5.24
N ARG A 254 -17.12 -16.71 4.16
CA ARG A 254 -18.30 -17.22 3.43
C ARG A 254 -19.18 -18.11 4.29
N LYS A 255 -18.59 -19.08 5.00
CA LYS A 255 -19.30 -20.01 5.90
C LYS A 255 -20.14 -19.25 6.93
N HIS A 256 -19.61 -18.17 7.49
CA HIS A 256 -20.28 -17.38 8.53
C HIS A 256 -21.05 -16.17 7.98
N GLY A 257 -21.11 -16.01 6.66
CA GLY A 257 -21.79 -14.89 5.98
C GLY A 257 -21.23 -13.54 6.39
N VAL A 258 -19.92 -13.42 6.55
CA VAL A 258 -19.18 -12.20 6.88
C VAL A 258 -18.53 -11.66 5.60
N LEU A 259 -18.61 -10.34 5.36
CA LEU A 259 -17.96 -9.72 4.20
C LEU A 259 -16.44 -9.71 4.39
N LEU A 260 -15.69 -9.89 3.30
CA LEU A 260 -14.23 -9.81 3.28
C LEU A 260 -13.78 -8.54 2.54
N ILE A 261 -13.04 -7.69 3.24
CA ILE A 261 -12.40 -6.50 2.71
C ILE A 261 -10.90 -6.77 2.60
N LEU A 262 -10.37 -6.76 1.38
CA LEU A 262 -8.94 -6.87 1.13
C LEU A 262 -8.35 -5.50 0.81
N ASP A 263 -7.35 -5.12 1.58
CA ASP A 263 -6.58 -3.91 1.36
C ASP A 263 -5.36 -4.23 0.50
N GLU A 264 -5.46 -3.94 -0.80
CA GLU A 264 -4.35 -4.06 -1.76
C GLU A 264 -3.71 -2.72 -2.12
N VAL A 265 -3.89 -1.72 -1.29
CA VAL A 265 -3.30 -0.38 -1.47
C VAL A 265 -1.79 -0.44 -1.65
N ALA A 266 -1.10 -1.32 -0.92
CA ALA A 266 0.35 -1.50 -1.03
C ALA A 266 0.73 -2.63 -2.00
N VAL A 267 0.01 -3.75 -2.00
CA VAL A 267 0.45 -5.01 -2.61
C VAL A 267 -0.15 -5.28 -4.00
N GLY A 268 -1.10 -4.48 -4.44
CA GLY A 268 -1.66 -4.57 -5.78
C GLY A 268 -0.72 -4.14 -6.90
N PHE A 269 -1.18 -4.23 -8.12
CA PHE A 269 -0.49 -3.79 -9.34
C PHE A 269 0.89 -4.42 -9.52
N GLY A 270 0.96 -5.75 -9.52
CA GLY A 270 2.15 -6.51 -9.87
C GLY A 270 3.14 -6.75 -8.73
N ARG A 271 2.97 -6.09 -7.57
CA ARG A 271 3.97 -6.08 -6.50
C ARG A 271 4.35 -7.47 -6.00
N THR A 272 3.38 -8.37 -5.89
CA THR A 272 3.59 -9.76 -5.42
C THR A 272 3.81 -10.78 -6.55
N GLY A 273 3.92 -10.32 -7.81
CA GLY A 273 4.10 -11.16 -8.99
C GLY A 273 2.80 -11.43 -9.77
N THR A 274 1.64 -11.03 -9.25
CA THR A 274 0.32 -11.08 -9.89
C THR A 274 -0.27 -9.67 -9.96
N MET A 275 -1.26 -9.40 -10.81
CA MET A 275 -1.89 -8.07 -10.87
C MET A 275 -2.40 -7.64 -9.50
N PHE A 276 -3.11 -8.53 -8.80
CA PHE A 276 -3.54 -8.35 -7.41
C PHE A 276 -3.03 -9.50 -6.54
N ALA A 277 -2.67 -9.19 -5.31
CA ALA A 277 -2.07 -10.17 -4.38
C ALA A 277 -3.03 -11.33 -4.05
N CYS A 278 -4.34 -11.05 -3.97
CA CYS A 278 -5.35 -12.07 -3.70
C CYS A 278 -5.46 -13.14 -4.81
N GLN A 279 -5.02 -12.84 -6.03
CA GLN A 279 -4.97 -13.81 -7.14
C GLN A 279 -3.94 -14.93 -6.91
N ARG A 280 -2.99 -14.76 -5.98
CA ARG A 280 -2.00 -15.81 -5.66
C ARG A 280 -2.65 -17.04 -5.01
N GLU A 281 -3.78 -16.86 -4.36
CA GLU A 281 -4.54 -17.93 -3.71
C GLU A 281 -5.98 -18.05 -4.28
N ASP A 282 -6.21 -17.53 -5.48
CA ASP A 282 -7.50 -17.59 -6.19
C ASP A 282 -8.68 -17.00 -5.37
N VAL A 283 -8.42 -15.99 -4.55
CA VAL A 283 -9.43 -15.39 -3.68
C VAL A 283 -10.07 -14.17 -4.33
N ALA A 284 -11.40 -14.19 -4.41
CA ALA A 284 -12.23 -13.04 -4.75
C ALA A 284 -12.90 -12.50 -3.47
N PRO A 285 -12.57 -11.27 -3.02
CA PRO A 285 -13.20 -10.66 -1.84
C PRO A 285 -14.57 -10.05 -2.17
N ASP A 286 -15.25 -9.53 -1.13
CA ASP A 286 -16.44 -8.71 -1.31
C ASP A 286 -16.09 -7.24 -1.56
N PHE A 287 -14.93 -6.81 -1.05
CA PHE A 287 -14.35 -5.49 -1.32
C PHE A 287 -12.85 -5.58 -1.59
N LEU A 288 -12.39 -4.85 -2.59
CA LEU A 288 -10.99 -4.69 -2.93
C LEU A 288 -10.63 -3.20 -2.89
N CYS A 289 -9.75 -2.81 -1.95
CA CYS A 289 -9.28 -1.43 -1.80
C CYS A 289 -7.97 -1.24 -2.55
N LEU A 290 -7.92 -0.27 -3.45
CA LEU A 290 -6.79 0.02 -4.34
C LEU A 290 -6.39 1.51 -4.24
N ALA A 291 -5.08 1.79 -4.27
CA ALA A 291 -4.51 3.13 -4.41
C ALA A 291 -3.07 3.02 -4.93
N LYS A 292 -2.19 3.94 -4.58
CA LYS A 292 -0.74 3.91 -4.93
C LYS A 292 -0.49 3.50 -6.38
N GLY A 293 -0.28 2.20 -6.64
CA GLY A 293 -0.08 1.65 -7.98
C GLY A 293 -1.24 1.89 -8.96
N LEU A 294 -2.43 2.23 -8.46
CA LEU A 294 -3.62 2.54 -9.26
C LEU A 294 -3.36 3.62 -10.34
N THR A 295 -2.56 4.61 -10.00
CA THR A 295 -2.10 5.67 -10.91
C THR A 295 -0.58 5.62 -11.13
N ALA A 296 0.04 4.47 -10.87
CA ALA A 296 1.49 4.25 -10.98
C ALA A 296 2.35 5.32 -10.26
N GLY A 297 1.81 5.95 -9.20
CA GLY A 297 2.50 6.97 -8.42
C GLY A 297 2.41 8.40 -8.97
N TYR A 298 1.62 8.64 -10.01
CA TYR A 298 1.50 9.97 -10.62
C TYR A 298 0.56 10.92 -9.89
N LEU A 299 -0.59 10.43 -9.45
CA LEU A 299 -1.66 11.25 -8.86
C LEU A 299 -2.33 10.53 -7.69
N PRO A 300 -2.77 11.29 -6.67
CA PRO A 300 -3.59 10.73 -5.60
C PRO A 300 -4.95 10.30 -6.16
N MET A 301 -5.25 9.02 -6.06
CA MET A 301 -6.52 8.40 -6.39
C MET A 301 -6.61 7.04 -5.71
N ALA A 302 -7.80 6.66 -5.32
CA ALA A 302 -8.08 5.33 -4.82
C ALA A 302 -9.43 4.83 -5.33
N ALA A 303 -9.62 3.52 -5.25
CA ALA A 303 -10.85 2.86 -5.64
C ALA A 303 -11.19 1.75 -4.64
N THR A 304 -12.47 1.65 -4.31
CA THR A 304 -13.06 0.53 -3.60
C THR A 304 -13.95 -0.22 -4.57
N LEU A 305 -13.51 -1.41 -4.98
CA LEU A 305 -14.33 -2.30 -5.82
C LEU A 305 -15.22 -3.16 -4.92
N THR A 306 -16.44 -3.45 -5.39
CA THR A 306 -17.37 -4.31 -4.66
C THR A 306 -18.29 -5.09 -5.63
N THR A 307 -19.04 -6.03 -5.05
CA THR A 307 -19.92 -6.92 -5.80
C THR A 307 -21.24 -6.24 -6.18
N ALA A 308 -21.91 -6.77 -7.20
CA ALA A 308 -23.25 -6.34 -7.56
C ALA A 308 -24.26 -6.58 -6.43
N GLU A 309 -24.09 -7.62 -5.62
CA GLU A 309 -24.95 -7.92 -4.46
C GLU A 309 -24.89 -6.79 -3.44
N VAL A 310 -23.68 -6.37 -3.02
CA VAL A 310 -23.51 -5.25 -2.10
C VAL A 310 -24.13 -3.98 -2.66
N TRP A 311 -23.82 -3.64 -3.93
CA TRP A 311 -24.34 -2.44 -4.57
C TRP A 311 -25.87 -2.39 -4.66
N LYS A 312 -26.54 -3.52 -4.92
CA LYS A 312 -28.01 -3.60 -5.02
C LYS A 312 -28.72 -3.16 -3.75
N ALA A 313 -28.12 -3.37 -2.57
CA ALA A 313 -28.69 -2.94 -1.30
C ALA A 313 -28.86 -1.41 -1.21
N PHE A 314 -28.11 -0.64 -1.99
CA PHE A 314 -28.15 0.83 -2.02
C PHE A 314 -29.15 1.38 -3.06
N LEU A 315 -29.81 0.49 -3.82
CA LEU A 315 -30.81 0.91 -4.80
C LEU A 315 -32.18 1.07 -4.15
N GLY A 316 -32.90 2.09 -4.58
CA GLY A 316 -34.27 2.38 -4.16
C GLY A 316 -34.71 3.77 -4.54
N PRO A 317 -36.00 4.09 -4.36
CA PRO A 317 -36.49 5.46 -4.51
C PRO A 317 -35.73 6.40 -3.57
N TYR A 318 -35.54 7.66 -3.97
CA TYR A 318 -34.84 8.66 -3.14
C TYR A 318 -35.37 8.74 -1.70
N ALA A 319 -36.69 8.65 -1.53
CA ALA A 319 -37.34 8.65 -0.23
C ALA A 319 -36.95 7.47 0.70
N SER A 320 -36.42 6.37 0.15
CA SER A 320 -35.97 5.23 0.95
C SER A 320 -34.68 5.50 1.72
N ARG A 321 -33.97 6.57 1.42
CA ARG A 321 -32.69 6.98 2.06
C ARG A 321 -31.59 5.91 2.00
N ARG A 322 -31.61 5.05 0.96
CA ARG A 322 -30.60 4.01 0.76
C ARG A 322 -29.29 4.53 0.18
N THR A 323 -29.24 5.81 -0.20
CA THR A 323 -28.05 6.43 -0.77
C THR A 323 -26.84 6.32 0.17
N PHE A 324 -25.68 6.01 -0.40
CA PHE A 324 -24.40 6.09 0.31
C PHE A 324 -23.95 7.54 0.36
N PHE A 325 -24.19 8.21 1.49
CA PHE A 325 -23.80 9.61 1.71
C PHE A 325 -22.34 9.72 2.15
N HIS A 326 -21.45 9.45 1.22
CA HIS A 326 -20.02 9.58 1.37
C HIS A 326 -19.39 9.90 0.02
N GLY A 327 -18.35 10.74 0.01
CA GLY A 327 -17.65 11.09 -1.21
C GLY A 327 -16.60 12.17 -0.98
N HIS A 328 -15.69 12.29 -1.93
CA HIS A 328 -14.63 13.28 -1.92
C HIS A 328 -14.73 14.13 -3.19
N SER A 329 -14.41 15.44 -3.08
CA SER A 329 -14.50 16.37 -4.22
C SER A 329 -13.73 15.88 -5.44
N TYR A 330 -12.55 15.30 -5.24
CA TYR A 330 -11.67 14.80 -6.31
C TYR A 330 -11.82 13.30 -6.60
N GLY A 331 -12.78 12.60 -5.97
CA GLY A 331 -13.03 11.19 -6.23
C GLY A 331 -13.35 10.95 -7.70
N GLY A 332 -12.60 10.06 -8.36
CA GLY A 332 -12.76 9.77 -9.79
C GLY A 332 -12.34 10.92 -10.71
N ASN A 333 -11.38 11.75 -10.32
CA ASN A 333 -10.89 12.83 -11.18
C ASN A 333 -10.33 12.27 -12.52
N PRO A 334 -10.60 12.96 -13.64
CA PRO A 334 -10.25 12.45 -14.96
C PRO A 334 -8.72 12.41 -15.23
N LEU A 335 -7.91 13.21 -14.53
CA LEU A 335 -6.45 13.17 -14.69
C LEU A 335 -5.89 11.85 -14.12
N GLY A 336 -6.30 11.47 -12.89
CA GLY A 336 -5.92 10.20 -12.30
C GLY A 336 -6.45 9.00 -13.11
N ALA A 337 -7.69 9.09 -13.60
CA ALA A 337 -8.28 8.05 -14.44
C ALA A 337 -7.52 7.87 -15.78
N ALA A 338 -7.09 8.96 -16.43
CA ALA A 338 -6.32 8.89 -17.66
C ALA A 338 -4.96 8.22 -17.44
N VAL A 339 -4.28 8.55 -16.36
CA VAL A 339 -3.01 7.92 -16.01
C VAL A 339 -3.21 6.46 -15.62
N GLY A 340 -4.27 6.14 -14.86
CA GLY A 340 -4.61 4.76 -14.50
C GLY A 340 -4.90 3.89 -15.73
N LEU A 341 -5.64 4.41 -16.72
CA LEU A 341 -5.85 3.74 -18.02
C LEU A 341 -4.53 3.47 -18.73
N ALA A 342 -3.68 4.49 -18.84
CA ALA A 342 -2.36 4.35 -19.46
C ALA A 342 -1.47 3.34 -18.72
N SER A 343 -1.55 3.29 -17.39
CA SER A 343 -0.85 2.30 -16.57
C SER A 343 -1.31 0.87 -16.89
N LEU A 344 -2.63 0.62 -16.98
CA LEU A 344 -3.16 -0.69 -17.37
C LEU A 344 -2.73 -1.08 -18.80
N ASP A 345 -2.65 -0.11 -19.70
CA ASP A 345 -2.15 -0.36 -21.06
C ASP A 345 -0.65 -0.70 -21.07
N VAL A 346 0.17 -0.05 -20.23
CA VAL A 346 1.59 -0.38 -20.06
C VAL A 346 1.74 -1.81 -19.51
N PHE A 347 0.95 -2.20 -18.50
CA PHE A 347 0.99 -3.58 -17.99
C PHE A 347 0.79 -4.61 -19.09
N ARG A 348 -0.21 -4.40 -19.96
CA ARG A 348 -0.53 -5.31 -21.06
C ARG A 348 0.49 -5.27 -22.19
N ASP A 349 0.80 -4.05 -22.69
CA ASP A 349 1.52 -3.88 -23.95
C ASP A 349 3.03 -4.07 -23.79
N GLU A 350 3.57 -3.83 -22.60
CA GLU A 350 4.99 -3.97 -22.29
C GLU A 350 5.31 -5.25 -21.51
N GLY A 351 4.32 -6.12 -21.30
CA GLY A 351 4.51 -7.41 -20.64
C GLY A 351 5.11 -7.27 -19.23
N VAL A 352 4.59 -6.30 -18.44
CA VAL A 352 5.19 -6.00 -17.13
C VAL A 352 5.18 -7.20 -16.20
N LEU A 353 4.03 -7.91 -16.11
CA LEU A 353 3.90 -9.07 -15.24
C LEU A 353 4.74 -10.25 -15.71
N GLU A 354 4.82 -10.46 -17.01
CA GLU A 354 5.62 -11.51 -17.66
C GLU A 354 7.12 -11.33 -17.41
N GLY A 355 7.57 -10.08 -17.28
CA GLY A 355 8.97 -9.74 -16.97
C GLY A 355 9.34 -9.85 -15.48
N LEU A 356 8.37 -10.03 -14.57
CA LEU A 356 8.65 -10.06 -13.13
C LEU A 356 9.39 -11.32 -12.64
N PRO A 357 9.14 -12.55 -13.12
CA PRO A 357 9.76 -13.75 -12.55
C PRO A 357 11.29 -13.67 -12.49
N GLU A 358 11.95 -13.18 -13.53
CA GLU A 358 13.40 -13.05 -13.57
C GLU A 358 13.91 -11.99 -12.56
N LYS A 359 13.21 -10.86 -12.46
CA LYS A 359 13.53 -9.79 -11.50
C LYS A 359 13.32 -10.25 -10.05
N ILE A 360 12.24 -10.96 -9.79
CA ILE A 360 11.93 -11.54 -8.47
C ILE A 360 13.03 -12.50 -8.04
N GLU A 361 13.44 -13.39 -8.94
CA GLU A 361 14.51 -14.35 -8.68
C GLU A 361 15.85 -13.63 -8.44
N ARG A 362 16.16 -12.58 -9.24
CA ARG A 362 17.38 -11.79 -9.07
C ARG A 362 17.41 -11.11 -7.69
N LEU A 363 16.31 -10.48 -7.29
CA LEU A 363 16.18 -9.86 -5.98
C LEU A 363 16.32 -10.90 -4.86
N ARG A 364 15.63 -12.05 -4.99
CA ARG A 364 15.69 -13.17 -4.04
C ARG A 364 17.13 -13.67 -3.86
N ALA A 365 17.84 -13.89 -4.96
CA ALA A 365 19.21 -14.38 -4.92
C ALA A 365 20.15 -13.43 -4.17
N HIS A 366 19.99 -12.11 -4.36
CA HIS A 366 20.79 -11.12 -3.63
C HIS A 366 20.46 -11.09 -2.14
N VAL A 367 19.19 -10.93 -1.78
CA VAL A 367 18.83 -10.76 -0.37
C VAL A 367 19.12 -12.04 0.44
N SER A 368 18.96 -13.22 -0.17
CA SER A 368 19.23 -14.49 0.51
C SER A 368 20.67 -14.62 0.98
N ARG A 369 21.65 -14.00 0.30
CA ARG A 369 23.08 -14.02 0.71
C ARG A 369 23.30 -13.27 2.04
N LEU A 370 22.44 -12.33 2.37
CA LEU A 370 22.52 -11.59 3.63
C LEU A 370 22.09 -12.44 4.84
N ALA A 371 21.51 -13.63 4.62
CA ALA A 371 21.17 -14.55 5.70
C ALA A 371 22.37 -14.95 6.57
N ASP A 372 23.59 -14.98 6.00
CA ASP A 372 24.81 -15.31 6.73
C ASP A 372 25.40 -14.11 7.51
N HIS A 373 24.86 -12.90 7.29
CA HIS A 373 25.35 -11.72 7.98
C HIS A 373 25.02 -11.81 9.49
N PRO A 374 25.97 -11.54 10.43
CA PRO A 374 25.78 -11.77 11.86
C PRO A 374 24.66 -10.91 12.48
N HIS A 375 24.36 -9.78 11.86
CA HIS A 375 23.35 -8.83 12.33
C HIS A 375 22.05 -8.83 11.50
N VAL A 376 21.86 -9.80 10.60
CA VAL A 376 20.60 -10.00 9.88
C VAL A 376 19.85 -11.17 10.52
N ALA A 377 18.79 -10.87 11.27
CA ALA A 377 18.03 -11.88 11.99
C ALA A 377 17.07 -12.65 11.08
N GLU A 378 16.46 -11.95 10.13
CA GLU A 378 15.45 -12.53 9.25
C GLU A 378 15.40 -11.79 7.91
N ILE A 379 15.12 -12.55 6.84
CA ILE A 379 14.86 -12.03 5.52
C ILE A 379 13.48 -12.51 5.09
N ARG A 380 12.62 -11.58 4.73
CA ARG A 380 11.28 -11.83 4.19
C ARG A 380 11.24 -11.32 2.76
N HIS A 381 10.83 -12.16 1.82
CA HIS A 381 10.81 -11.85 0.41
C HIS A 381 9.57 -12.43 -0.26
N LEU A 382 8.81 -11.58 -0.97
CA LEU A 382 7.66 -11.98 -1.78
C LEU A 382 7.51 -11.05 -2.99
N GLY A 383 7.56 -11.61 -4.21
CA GLY A 383 7.49 -10.78 -5.41
C GLY A 383 8.64 -9.77 -5.46
N MET A 384 8.34 -8.54 -5.81
CA MET A 384 9.31 -7.43 -5.88
C MET A 384 9.41 -6.66 -4.55
N VAL A 385 9.36 -7.39 -3.42
CA VAL A 385 9.46 -6.82 -2.07
C VAL A 385 10.38 -7.68 -1.22
N ALA A 386 11.29 -7.03 -0.48
CA ALA A 386 12.07 -7.68 0.55
C ALA A 386 12.16 -6.82 1.81
N GLY A 387 12.09 -7.46 2.97
CA GLY A 387 12.38 -6.92 4.28
C GLY A 387 13.59 -7.64 4.89
N ILE A 388 14.62 -6.89 5.26
CA ILE A 388 15.85 -7.41 5.87
C ILE A 388 15.88 -6.90 7.30
N GLU A 389 15.61 -7.75 8.26
CA GLU A 389 15.51 -7.37 9.67
C GLU A 389 16.86 -7.44 10.36
N LEU A 390 17.28 -6.32 10.93
CA LEU A 390 18.53 -6.18 11.67
C LEU A 390 18.33 -6.54 13.14
N ALA A 391 19.34 -7.16 13.74
CA ALA A 391 19.38 -7.47 15.18
C ALA A 391 20.80 -7.44 15.73
N ALA A 392 20.92 -7.14 17.03
CA ALA A 392 22.18 -7.17 17.76
C ALA A 392 22.73 -8.59 17.93
N GLY A 393 21.91 -9.62 17.79
CA GLY A 393 22.30 -11.03 17.83
C GLY A 393 21.21 -11.93 17.26
N LYS A 394 21.63 -13.05 16.66
CA LYS A 394 20.74 -14.02 16.01
C LYS A 394 20.33 -15.16 16.94
N THR A 395 21.24 -15.66 17.76
CA THR A 395 21.01 -16.84 18.60
C THR A 395 21.61 -16.63 20.01
N PRO A 396 20.76 -16.30 21.02
CA PRO A 396 19.35 -15.97 20.88
C PRO A 396 19.13 -14.65 20.12
N ARG A 397 17.97 -14.52 19.47
CA ARG A 397 17.59 -13.26 18.78
C ARG A 397 17.50 -12.13 19.78
N ARG A 398 18.24 -11.06 19.54
CA ARG A 398 18.30 -9.85 20.35
C ARG A 398 18.10 -8.65 19.43
N ALA A 399 16.99 -7.91 19.63
CA ALA A 399 16.78 -6.65 18.93
C ALA A 399 17.83 -5.60 19.35
N TYR A 400 18.09 -4.65 18.48
CA TYR A 400 18.79 -3.43 18.88
C TYR A 400 17.87 -2.56 19.77
N PRO A 401 18.43 -1.79 20.71
CA PRO A 401 17.68 -0.70 21.34
C PRO A 401 17.12 0.22 20.23
N TRP A 402 15.82 0.53 20.29
CA TRP A 402 15.18 1.32 19.24
C TRP A 402 15.81 2.71 19.05
N GLN A 403 16.42 3.27 20.12
CA GLN A 403 17.16 4.53 20.11
C GLN A 403 18.39 4.50 19.20
N GLU A 404 18.93 3.32 18.91
CA GLU A 404 20.08 3.19 18.02
C GLU A 404 19.72 3.41 16.56
N GLN A 405 18.44 3.29 16.18
CA GLN A 405 17.93 3.54 14.84
C GLN A 405 18.75 2.82 13.75
N ARG A 406 19.10 1.55 13.95
CA ARG A 406 20.03 0.81 13.05
C ARG A 406 19.50 0.72 11.63
N GLY A 407 18.19 0.51 11.45
CA GLY A 407 17.56 0.53 10.12
C GLY A 407 17.68 1.88 9.42
N MET A 408 17.50 3.00 10.14
CA MET A 408 17.68 4.34 9.58
C MET A 408 19.13 4.59 9.18
N LYS A 409 20.09 4.24 10.06
CA LYS A 409 21.52 4.34 9.76
C LYS A 409 21.90 3.54 8.52
N ALA A 410 21.37 2.33 8.37
CA ALA A 410 21.60 1.50 7.18
C ALA A 410 21.07 2.16 5.91
N CYS A 411 19.86 2.74 5.94
CA CYS A 411 19.28 3.44 4.79
C CYS A 411 20.04 4.74 4.46
N LEU A 412 20.49 5.50 5.45
CA LEU A 412 21.31 6.69 5.23
C LEU A 412 22.70 6.34 4.67
N ALA A 413 23.28 5.22 5.11
CA ALA A 413 24.51 4.71 4.52
C ALA A 413 24.29 4.26 3.07
N ALA A 414 23.24 3.49 2.79
CA ALA A 414 22.89 3.08 1.42
C ALA A 414 22.71 4.27 0.47
N ARG A 415 22.24 5.43 0.97
CA ARG A 415 22.15 6.67 0.18
C ARG A 415 23.53 7.12 -0.32
N ARG A 416 24.59 7.01 0.50
CA ARG A 416 25.98 7.32 0.06
C ARG A 416 26.48 6.37 -1.03
N HIS A 417 25.88 5.19 -1.12
CA HIS A 417 26.12 4.19 -2.16
C HIS A 417 25.13 4.29 -3.35
N GLY A 418 24.34 5.37 -3.41
CA GLY A 418 23.47 5.66 -4.56
C GLY A 418 22.10 5.01 -4.52
N ALA A 419 21.56 4.62 -3.36
CA ALA A 419 20.21 4.08 -3.21
C ALA A 419 19.41 4.80 -2.14
N LEU A 420 18.18 5.21 -2.45
CA LEU A 420 17.21 5.72 -1.49
C LEU A 420 16.37 4.56 -0.96
N LEU A 421 16.56 4.26 0.31
CA LEU A 421 15.82 3.25 1.05
C LEU A 421 15.06 3.88 2.21
N ARG A 422 14.05 3.18 2.71
CA ARG A 422 13.32 3.57 3.92
C ARG A 422 13.17 2.37 4.85
N PRO A 423 13.47 2.50 6.14
CA PRO A 423 13.31 1.42 7.09
C PRO A 423 11.91 1.39 7.69
N LEU A 424 11.52 0.23 8.20
CA LEU A 424 10.41 0.03 9.12
C LEU A 424 10.98 -0.42 10.47
N GLY A 425 11.31 0.56 11.33
CA GLY A 425 12.15 0.31 12.50
C GLY A 425 13.53 -0.19 12.06
N ASP A 426 13.92 -1.38 12.49
CA ASP A 426 15.19 -2.01 12.09
C ASP A 426 15.06 -2.97 10.90
N VAL A 427 13.96 -2.90 10.16
CA VAL A 427 13.79 -3.63 8.89
C VAL A 427 14.16 -2.72 7.73
N VAL A 428 15.25 -3.02 7.02
CA VAL A 428 15.60 -2.38 5.75
C VAL A 428 14.71 -2.95 4.65
N VAL A 429 13.95 -2.07 3.98
CA VAL A 429 12.97 -2.48 2.96
C VAL A 429 13.51 -2.20 1.56
N LEU A 430 13.42 -3.20 0.69
CA LEU A 430 13.62 -3.09 -0.75
C LEU A 430 12.26 -3.20 -1.45
N TRP A 431 11.85 -2.11 -2.09
CA TRP A 431 10.55 -2.00 -2.78
C TRP A 431 10.71 -1.13 -4.05
N PRO A 432 11.55 -1.55 -5.01
CA PRO A 432 11.82 -0.73 -6.19
C PRO A 432 10.61 -0.65 -7.14
N PRO A 433 10.58 0.31 -8.08
CA PRO A 433 9.64 0.27 -9.21
C PRO A 433 9.75 -1.05 -9.97
N LEU A 434 8.63 -1.54 -10.54
CA LEU A 434 8.65 -2.80 -11.30
C LEU A 434 9.43 -2.70 -12.61
N SER A 435 9.62 -1.48 -13.11
CA SER A 435 10.43 -1.19 -14.31
C SER A 435 11.93 -1.34 -14.09
N ILE A 436 12.40 -1.46 -12.84
CA ILE A 436 13.83 -1.62 -12.53
C ILE A 436 14.46 -2.74 -13.35
N SER A 437 15.64 -2.51 -13.92
CA SER A 437 16.41 -3.51 -14.67
C SER A 437 17.17 -4.46 -13.75
N LEU A 438 17.67 -5.57 -14.29
CA LEU A 438 18.47 -6.55 -13.53
C LEU A 438 19.75 -5.91 -12.98
N ASP A 439 20.43 -5.10 -13.78
CA ASP A 439 21.67 -4.39 -13.37
C ASP A 439 21.37 -3.37 -12.25
N GLU A 440 20.21 -2.72 -12.31
CA GLU A 440 19.79 -1.79 -11.27
C GLU A 440 19.40 -2.53 -9.97
N ILE A 441 18.81 -3.73 -10.07
CA ILE A 441 18.59 -4.60 -8.90
C ILE A 441 19.93 -4.96 -8.24
N ASP A 442 20.95 -5.33 -9.03
CA ASP A 442 22.28 -5.63 -8.51
C ASP A 442 22.88 -4.45 -7.74
N ARG A 443 22.81 -3.25 -8.33
CA ARG A 443 23.30 -2.00 -7.69
C ARG A 443 22.52 -1.66 -6.43
N LEU A 444 21.20 -1.78 -6.48
CA LEU A 444 20.32 -1.51 -5.33
C LEU A 444 20.66 -2.44 -4.15
N CYS A 445 20.81 -3.72 -4.43
CA CYS A 445 21.14 -4.72 -3.42
C CYS A 445 22.56 -4.53 -2.87
N ALA A 446 23.54 -4.18 -3.72
CA ALA A 446 24.89 -3.87 -3.27
C ALA A 446 24.93 -2.63 -2.36
N ALA A 447 24.16 -1.58 -2.69
CA ALA A 447 24.05 -0.39 -1.85
C ALA A 447 23.39 -0.69 -0.49
N ALA A 448 22.32 -1.52 -0.50
CA ALA A 448 21.66 -1.97 0.73
C ALA A 448 22.60 -2.80 1.61
N GLU A 449 23.36 -3.74 1.03
CA GLU A 449 24.35 -4.54 1.75
C GLU A 449 25.44 -3.67 2.37
N ALA A 450 26.00 -2.72 1.60
CA ALA A 450 26.99 -1.77 2.11
C ALA A 450 26.44 -0.96 3.29
N GLY A 451 25.21 -0.45 3.16
CA GLY A 451 24.53 0.28 4.22
C GLY A 451 24.31 -0.55 5.49
N ILE A 452 23.92 -1.80 5.35
CA ILE A 452 23.75 -2.73 6.47
C ILE A 452 25.09 -2.99 7.16
N ARG A 453 26.16 -3.27 6.39
CA ARG A 453 27.52 -3.50 6.94
C ARG A 453 28.01 -2.29 7.73
N GLU A 454 27.88 -1.09 7.19
CA GLU A 454 28.29 0.15 7.89
C GLU A 454 27.49 0.38 9.17
N ALA A 455 26.15 0.19 9.11
CA ALA A 455 25.30 0.42 10.27
C ALA A 455 25.50 -0.61 11.41
N THR A 456 26.09 -1.75 11.11
CA THR A 456 26.29 -2.86 12.06
C THR A 456 27.75 -3.10 12.44
N ALA A 457 28.69 -2.30 11.94
CA ALA A 457 30.13 -2.46 12.18
C ALA A 457 30.60 -1.96 13.56
N GLY A 458 29.72 -1.42 14.42
CA GLY A 458 30.09 -0.87 15.72
C GLY A 458 29.00 -0.90 16.77
#